data_14c907d70e7061744e43f2f686768701
#
_entry.id   14c907d70e7061744e43f2f686768701
#
_cell.length_a   1.000
_cell.length_b   1.000
_cell.length_c   1.000
_cell.angle_alpha   90.00
_cell.angle_beta   90.00
_cell.angle_gamma   90.00
#
_symmetry.space_group_name_H-M   'P 1'
#
loop_
_entity.id
_entity.type
_entity.pdbx_description
1 polymer ?
#
loop_
_entity_poly.entity_id
_entity_poly.type
_entity_poly.pdbx_seq_one_letter_code
_entity_poly.pdbx_strand_id
1 'polypeptide(L)'
;METTEQVKQIKRSFRLYMNGVTSTSMRQKGLDYKINWGVSQMDLRHMAEQYGKNKALAVALWQENIRECKILATLIMPADDFTASEAMEWAATLLTVEMAEMVVFNLFQHMNEAEKLSLMLFENDDKLVRICAYNLLCRLLKRNNECAPQLYATFFEKAAIDLKSADRQLLHPLVNCLDYVSSTDREQAKEATQLLKAAGFDAF
;
A
#
# COMPACT_ATOMS: atom_id res chain seq x y z
N MET A 1 -3.57 30.04 -3.10
CA MET A 1 -4.20 29.49 -4.33
C MET A 1 -5.22 28.46 -3.89
N GLU A 2 -6.39 28.46 -4.49
CA GLU A 2 -7.47 27.52 -4.11
C GLU A 2 -7.06 26.09 -4.46
N THR A 3 -7.38 25.11 -3.62
CA THR A 3 -6.99 23.68 -3.81
C THR A 3 -7.40 23.14 -5.17
N THR A 4 -8.58 23.53 -5.65
CA THR A 4 -9.09 23.14 -6.98
C THR A 4 -8.19 23.62 -8.12
N GLU A 5 -7.66 24.83 -8.03
CA GLU A 5 -6.75 25.36 -9.06
C GLU A 5 -5.38 24.68 -8.98
N GLN A 6 -4.90 24.35 -7.78
CA GLN A 6 -3.67 23.53 -7.61
C GLN A 6 -3.81 22.17 -8.27
N VAL A 7 -4.93 21.46 -8.04
CA VAL A 7 -5.18 20.16 -8.71
C VAL A 7 -5.15 20.28 -10.24
N LYS A 8 -5.78 21.35 -10.80
CA LYS A 8 -5.74 21.58 -12.26
C LYS A 8 -4.32 21.82 -12.77
N GLN A 9 -3.52 22.61 -12.06
CA GLN A 9 -2.13 22.86 -12.42
C GLN A 9 -1.28 21.58 -12.36
N ILE A 10 -1.43 20.77 -11.30
CA ILE A 10 -0.77 19.49 -11.16
C ILE A 10 -1.13 18.56 -12.33
N LYS A 11 -2.40 18.44 -12.68
CA LYS A 11 -2.83 17.62 -13.83
C LYS A 11 -2.26 18.10 -15.17
N ARG A 12 -2.06 19.41 -15.33
CA ARG A 12 -1.39 19.97 -16.52
C ARG A 12 0.11 19.65 -16.54
N SER A 13 0.77 19.72 -15.38
CA SER A 13 2.21 19.47 -15.28
C SER A 13 2.59 18.01 -15.57
N PHE A 14 1.72 17.03 -15.34
CA PHE A 14 1.99 15.63 -15.69
C PHE A 14 2.30 15.43 -17.18
N ARG A 15 1.78 16.31 -18.06
CA ARG A 15 2.08 16.25 -19.50
C ARG A 15 3.55 16.52 -19.81
N LEU A 16 4.26 17.23 -18.93
CA LEU A 16 5.69 17.52 -19.10
C LEU A 16 6.57 16.30 -18.80
N TYR A 17 6.04 15.37 -18.02
CA TYR A 17 6.74 14.16 -17.55
C TYR A 17 6.13 12.87 -18.12
N MET A 18 5.17 13.00 -19.06
CA MET A 18 4.44 11.84 -19.59
C MET A 18 5.36 10.90 -20.37
N ASN A 19 5.12 9.59 -20.17
CA ASN A 19 5.78 8.52 -20.89
C ASN A 19 4.74 7.55 -21.46
N GLY A 20 4.45 7.70 -22.75
CA GLY A 20 3.44 6.90 -23.45
C GLY A 20 3.80 5.42 -23.53
N VAL A 21 5.08 5.07 -23.64
CA VAL A 21 5.56 3.67 -23.66
C VAL A 21 5.27 3.02 -22.31
N THR A 22 5.66 3.71 -21.23
CA THR A 22 5.40 3.23 -19.86
C THR A 22 3.90 3.09 -19.58
N SER A 23 3.09 4.10 -19.92
CA SER A 23 1.63 4.07 -19.76
C SER A 23 1.01 2.89 -20.54
N THR A 24 1.45 2.64 -21.77
CA THR A 24 0.97 1.52 -22.57
C THR A 24 1.35 0.17 -21.95
N SER A 25 2.60 0.01 -21.52
CA SER A 25 3.06 -1.20 -20.84
C SER A 25 2.28 -1.48 -19.54
N MET A 26 1.97 -0.44 -18.75
CA MET A 26 1.17 -0.56 -17.55
C MET A 26 -0.24 -1.08 -17.85
N ARG A 27 -0.92 -0.54 -18.86
CA ARG A 27 -2.25 -1.01 -19.29
C ARG A 27 -2.22 -2.47 -19.75
N GLN A 28 -1.21 -2.86 -20.53
CA GLN A 28 -1.04 -4.25 -20.98
C GLN A 28 -0.83 -5.22 -19.81
N LYS A 29 -0.31 -4.74 -18.68
CA LYS A 29 -0.14 -5.50 -17.44
C LYS A 29 -1.37 -5.43 -16.51
N GLY A 30 -2.49 -4.87 -16.97
CA GLY A 30 -3.73 -4.84 -16.21
C GLY A 30 -3.85 -3.71 -15.19
N LEU A 31 -3.03 -2.65 -15.30
CA LEU A 31 -3.19 -1.45 -14.48
C LEU A 31 -4.28 -0.56 -15.09
N ASP A 32 -5.51 -0.79 -14.65
CA ASP A 32 -6.71 -0.14 -15.20
C ASP A 32 -7.05 1.14 -14.44
N TYR A 33 -6.35 2.22 -14.79
CA TYR A 33 -6.71 3.58 -14.39
C TYR A 33 -7.43 4.28 -15.53
N LYS A 34 -8.42 5.12 -15.21
CA LYS A 34 -9.10 5.96 -16.22
C LYS A 34 -8.09 6.80 -17.00
N ILE A 35 -7.12 7.38 -16.30
CA ILE A 35 -6.00 8.13 -16.87
C ILE A 35 -4.70 7.68 -16.21
N ASN A 36 -3.70 7.43 -17.04
CA ASN A 36 -2.34 7.09 -16.65
C ASN A 36 -1.38 7.76 -17.63
N TRP A 37 -0.58 8.69 -17.16
CA TRP A 37 0.40 9.43 -17.96
C TRP A 37 1.75 8.72 -18.06
N GLY A 38 1.97 7.70 -17.24
CA GLY A 38 3.24 6.97 -17.15
C GLY A 38 4.38 7.78 -16.54
N VAL A 39 4.06 8.77 -15.70
CA VAL A 39 5.07 9.56 -14.98
C VAL A 39 5.82 8.65 -14.01
N SER A 40 7.15 8.80 -13.96
CA SER A 40 8.00 8.01 -13.10
C SER A 40 7.76 8.32 -11.62
N GLN A 41 8.05 7.35 -10.74
CA GLN A 41 7.97 7.60 -9.29
C GLN A 41 8.99 8.64 -8.83
N MET A 42 10.13 8.75 -9.49
CA MET A 42 11.15 9.74 -9.17
C MET A 42 10.65 11.16 -9.46
N ASP A 43 10.01 11.36 -10.61
CA ASP A 43 9.41 12.65 -10.96
C ASP A 43 8.27 13.03 -10.00
N LEU A 44 7.42 12.05 -9.62
CA LEU A 44 6.34 12.28 -8.66
C LEU A 44 6.88 12.63 -7.26
N ARG A 45 7.99 12.04 -6.81
CA ARG A 45 8.65 12.41 -5.57
C ARG A 45 9.22 13.83 -5.63
N HIS A 46 9.87 14.17 -6.73
CA HIS A 46 10.36 15.54 -6.94
C HIS A 46 9.22 16.57 -6.95
N MET A 47 8.10 16.25 -7.59
CA MET A 47 6.90 17.09 -7.52
C MET A 47 6.38 17.20 -6.07
N ALA A 48 6.33 16.09 -5.33
CA ALA A 48 5.87 16.10 -3.94
C ALA A 48 6.72 17.03 -3.04
N GLU A 49 8.04 17.07 -3.26
CA GLU A 49 8.94 17.99 -2.55
C GLU A 49 8.57 19.47 -2.77
N GLN A 50 8.13 19.82 -3.99
CA GLN A 50 7.71 21.19 -4.32
C GLN A 50 6.40 21.60 -3.63
N TYR A 51 5.47 20.67 -3.46
CA TYR A 51 4.18 20.93 -2.80
C TYR A 51 4.23 20.81 -1.28
N GLY A 52 5.19 20.05 -0.75
CA GLY A 52 5.32 19.75 0.68
C GLY A 52 4.15 18.94 1.21
N LYS A 53 4.05 18.83 2.53
CA LYS A 53 2.93 18.13 3.18
C LYS A 53 1.69 19.03 3.19
N ASN A 54 0.58 18.55 2.61
CA ASN A 54 -0.67 19.29 2.46
C ASN A 54 -1.88 18.36 2.44
N LYS A 55 -2.56 18.22 3.57
CA LYS A 55 -3.72 17.33 3.75
C LYS A 55 -4.86 17.68 2.78
N ALA A 56 -5.22 18.96 2.66
CA ALA A 56 -6.34 19.39 1.81
C ALA A 56 -6.08 19.05 0.33
N LEU A 57 -4.85 19.30 -0.15
CA LEU A 57 -4.45 18.98 -1.51
C LEU A 57 -4.36 17.46 -1.73
N ALA A 58 -3.85 16.70 -0.75
CA ALA A 58 -3.78 15.25 -0.83
C ALA A 58 -5.18 14.62 -0.96
N VAL A 59 -6.13 15.05 -0.13
CA VAL A 59 -7.53 14.58 -0.21
C VAL A 59 -8.14 14.90 -1.58
N ALA A 60 -7.95 16.11 -2.10
CA ALA A 60 -8.48 16.50 -3.40
C ALA A 60 -7.86 15.68 -4.55
N LEU A 61 -6.56 15.41 -4.51
CA LEU A 61 -5.87 14.57 -5.49
C LEU A 61 -6.31 13.10 -5.41
N TRP A 62 -6.58 12.57 -4.21
CA TRP A 62 -7.04 11.20 -4.04
C TRP A 62 -8.39 10.93 -4.71
N GLN A 63 -9.26 11.94 -4.78
CA GLN A 63 -10.56 11.83 -5.46
C GLN A 63 -10.45 11.74 -6.99
N GLU A 64 -9.31 12.12 -7.57
CA GLU A 64 -9.09 12.03 -9.01
C GLU A 64 -8.83 10.57 -9.43
N ASN A 65 -9.55 10.09 -10.46
CA ASN A 65 -9.28 8.76 -11.02
C ASN A 65 -8.11 8.82 -12.04
N ILE A 66 -6.97 9.30 -11.55
CA ILE A 66 -5.71 9.47 -12.28
C ILE A 66 -4.60 8.86 -11.43
N ARG A 67 -3.84 7.91 -12.00
CA ARG A 67 -2.77 7.20 -11.29
C ARG A 67 -1.80 8.15 -10.58
N GLU A 68 -1.31 9.13 -11.29
CA GLU A 68 -0.32 10.09 -10.79
C GLU A 68 -0.87 10.98 -9.67
N CYS A 69 -2.15 11.36 -9.74
CA CYS A 69 -2.80 12.10 -8.67
C CYS A 69 -2.87 11.28 -7.38
N LYS A 70 -3.25 10.00 -7.48
CA LYS A 70 -3.32 9.12 -6.30
C LYS A 70 -1.93 8.87 -5.70
N ILE A 71 -0.90 8.62 -6.51
CA ILE A 71 0.48 8.46 -6.00
C ILE A 71 0.96 9.75 -5.34
N LEU A 72 0.76 10.91 -5.97
CA LEU A 72 1.15 12.20 -5.42
C LEU A 72 0.43 12.48 -4.10
N ALA A 73 -0.88 12.14 -4.01
CA ALA A 73 -1.65 12.25 -2.78
C ALA A 73 -0.99 11.49 -1.62
N THR A 74 -0.51 10.25 -1.86
CA THR A 74 0.18 9.46 -0.83
C THR A 74 1.50 10.07 -0.38
N LEU A 75 2.17 10.82 -1.25
CA LEU A 75 3.46 11.45 -0.97
C LEU A 75 3.31 12.76 -0.18
N ILE A 76 2.25 13.54 -0.44
CA ILE A 76 2.04 14.85 0.19
C ILE A 76 1.09 14.82 1.39
N MET A 77 0.40 13.70 1.66
CA MET A 77 -0.38 13.54 2.88
C MET A 77 0.54 13.58 4.11
N PRO A 78 0.28 14.43 5.10
CA PRO A 78 0.98 14.37 6.39
C PRO A 78 0.54 13.11 7.14
N ALA A 79 1.47 12.17 7.36
CA ALA A 79 1.17 10.89 7.98
C ALA A 79 0.73 11.02 9.46
N ASP A 80 1.25 12.02 10.17
CA ASP A 80 0.93 12.26 11.59
C ASP A 80 -0.51 12.76 11.78
N ASP A 81 -1.09 13.43 10.77
CA ASP A 81 -2.45 13.96 10.78
C ASP A 81 -3.48 13.04 10.08
N PHE A 82 -3.06 11.85 9.67
CA PHE A 82 -3.90 10.92 8.94
C PHE A 82 -4.31 9.75 9.85
N THR A 83 -5.59 9.66 10.15
CA THR A 83 -6.13 8.66 11.08
C THR A 83 -6.31 7.29 10.42
N ALA A 84 -6.37 6.22 11.22
CA ALA A 84 -6.65 4.88 10.72
C ALA A 84 -8.02 4.80 10.01
N SER A 85 -9.02 5.55 10.47
CA SER A 85 -10.34 5.61 9.82
C SER A 85 -10.27 6.25 8.43
N GLU A 86 -9.59 7.39 8.29
CA GLU A 86 -9.37 8.03 6.98
C GLU A 86 -8.56 7.11 6.02
N ALA A 87 -7.59 6.38 6.56
CA ALA A 87 -6.79 5.42 5.80
C ALA A 87 -7.64 4.24 5.30
N MET A 88 -8.58 3.75 6.10
CA MET A 88 -9.55 2.72 5.68
C MET A 88 -10.47 3.23 4.56
N GLU A 89 -10.93 4.49 4.62
CA GLU A 89 -11.69 5.09 3.51
C GLU A 89 -10.87 5.12 2.21
N TRP A 90 -9.58 5.44 2.28
CA TRP A 90 -8.70 5.38 1.12
C TRP A 90 -8.50 3.95 0.63
N ALA A 91 -8.26 3.01 1.54
CA ALA A 91 -8.08 1.60 1.22
C ALA A 91 -9.31 1.00 0.51
N ALA A 92 -10.52 1.36 0.93
CA ALA A 92 -11.77 0.91 0.31
C ALA A 92 -11.97 1.43 -1.15
N THR A 93 -11.19 2.42 -1.58
CA THR A 93 -11.26 2.98 -2.95
C THR A 93 -10.10 2.56 -3.85
N LEU A 94 -9.29 1.58 -3.43
CA LEU A 94 -8.19 1.04 -4.22
C LEU A 94 -8.72 0.30 -5.45
N LEU A 95 -8.03 0.45 -6.57
CA LEU A 95 -8.40 -0.16 -7.85
C LEU A 95 -7.34 -1.14 -8.37
N THR A 96 -6.11 -1.04 -7.85
CA THR A 96 -4.97 -1.83 -8.37
C THR A 96 -4.05 -2.26 -7.24
N VAL A 97 -3.34 -3.38 -7.46
CA VAL A 97 -2.28 -3.85 -6.55
C VAL A 97 -1.17 -2.81 -6.43
N GLU A 98 -0.78 -2.16 -7.53
CA GLU A 98 0.22 -1.08 -7.51
C GLU A 98 -0.17 0.01 -6.49
N MET A 99 -1.44 0.44 -6.48
CA MET A 99 -1.87 1.50 -5.56
C MET A 99 -1.92 1.00 -4.12
N ALA A 100 -2.31 -0.25 -3.88
CA ALA A 100 -2.25 -0.89 -2.56
C ALA A 100 -0.81 -0.92 -2.01
N GLU A 101 0.16 -1.24 -2.85
CA GLU A 101 1.58 -1.20 -2.48
C GLU A 101 2.07 0.24 -2.26
N MET A 102 1.70 1.17 -3.14
CA MET A 102 2.15 2.58 -3.06
C MET A 102 1.60 3.30 -1.83
N VAL A 103 0.33 3.11 -1.48
CA VAL A 103 -0.26 3.78 -0.32
C VAL A 103 0.38 3.27 0.98
N VAL A 104 0.67 1.99 1.07
CA VAL A 104 1.40 1.42 2.21
C VAL A 104 2.83 1.97 2.27
N PHE A 105 3.55 1.94 1.15
CA PHE A 105 4.95 2.35 1.08
C PHE A 105 5.15 3.84 1.35
N ASN A 106 4.31 4.69 0.77
CA ASN A 106 4.49 6.14 0.86
C ASN A 106 3.86 6.75 2.10
N LEU A 107 2.80 6.13 2.67
CA LEU A 107 1.97 6.77 3.69
C LEU A 107 1.70 5.88 4.90
N PHE A 108 1.02 4.72 4.74
CA PHE A 108 0.47 3.97 5.89
C PHE A 108 1.54 3.52 6.88
N GLN A 109 2.71 3.08 6.42
CA GLN A 109 3.81 2.67 7.30
C GLN A 109 4.39 3.80 8.16
N HIS A 110 4.09 5.05 7.84
CA HIS A 110 4.61 6.24 8.53
C HIS A 110 3.59 6.85 9.51
N MET A 111 2.37 6.32 9.56
CA MET A 111 1.31 6.83 10.43
C MET A 111 1.55 6.47 11.89
N ASN A 112 1.12 7.34 12.79
CA ASN A 112 1.14 7.05 14.22
C ASN A 112 0.22 5.88 14.60
N GLU A 113 -0.91 5.71 13.90
CA GLU A 113 -1.87 4.62 14.10
C GLU A 113 -1.63 3.40 13.18
N ALA A 114 -0.41 3.18 12.67
CA ALA A 114 -0.15 2.15 11.67
C ALA A 114 -0.47 0.71 12.15
N GLU A 115 -0.21 0.36 13.40
CA GLU A 115 -0.59 -0.96 13.95
C GLU A 115 -2.11 -1.12 14.06
N LYS A 116 -2.80 -0.09 14.53
CA LYS A 116 -4.27 -0.06 14.59
C LYS A 116 -4.86 -0.20 13.18
N LEU A 117 -4.32 0.53 12.22
CA LEU A 117 -4.71 0.41 10.81
C LEU A 117 -4.49 -1.00 10.29
N SER A 118 -3.36 -1.63 10.60
CA SER A 118 -3.05 -3.00 10.16
C SER A 118 -4.11 -4.00 10.65
N LEU A 119 -4.54 -3.91 11.91
CA LEU A 119 -5.64 -4.72 12.45
C LEU A 119 -6.95 -4.48 11.67
N MET A 120 -7.33 -3.23 11.44
CA MET A 120 -8.55 -2.89 10.70
C MET A 120 -8.52 -3.41 9.26
N LEU A 121 -7.35 -3.36 8.59
CA LEU A 121 -7.17 -3.89 7.24
C LEU A 121 -7.33 -5.41 7.20
N PHE A 122 -6.86 -6.15 8.22
CA PHE A 122 -7.04 -7.60 8.31
C PHE A 122 -8.50 -8.01 8.52
N GLU A 123 -9.33 -7.18 9.14
CA GLU A 123 -10.77 -7.45 9.32
C GLU A 123 -11.59 -7.30 8.04
N ASN A 124 -11.00 -6.75 6.97
CA ASN A 124 -11.69 -6.52 5.69
C ASN A 124 -11.50 -7.70 4.74
N ASP A 125 -12.54 -8.06 3.99
CA ASP A 125 -12.52 -9.18 3.03
C ASP A 125 -12.11 -8.78 1.60
N ASP A 126 -11.99 -7.47 1.32
CA ASP A 126 -11.53 -7.01 0.01
C ASP A 126 -10.06 -7.39 -0.23
N LYS A 127 -9.78 -7.94 -1.41
CA LYS A 127 -8.44 -8.41 -1.78
C LYS A 127 -7.37 -7.32 -1.69
N LEU A 128 -7.63 -6.12 -2.20
CA LEU A 128 -6.65 -5.04 -2.23
C LEU A 128 -6.39 -4.49 -0.82
N VAL A 129 -7.43 -4.46 0.01
CA VAL A 129 -7.30 -4.10 1.42
C VAL A 129 -6.47 -5.14 2.17
N ARG A 130 -6.68 -6.43 1.89
CA ARG A 130 -5.89 -7.53 2.48
C ARG A 130 -4.42 -7.49 2.03
N ILE A 131 -4.16 -7.13 0.78
CA ILE A 131 -2.80 -6.89 0.26
C ILE A 131 -2.13 -5.73 1.05
N CYS A 132 -2.87 -4.65 1.33
CA CYS A 132 -2.35 -3.59 2.20
C CYS A 132 -2.00 -4.11 3.59
N ALA A 133 -2.83 -4.95 4.21
CA ALA A 133 -2.58 -5.50 5.54
C ALA A 133 -1.25 -6.28 5.61
N TYR A 134 -1.02 -7.21 4.68
CA TYR A 134 0.23 -7.98 4.63
C TYR A 134 1.46 -7.11 4.36
N ASN A 135 1.35 -6.19 3.41
CA ASN A 135 2.44 -5.26 3.12
C ASN A 135 2.74 -4.34 4.31
N LEU A 136 1.71 -3.82 4.99
CA LEU A 136 1.87 -2.92 6.13
C LEU A 136 2.52 -3.66 7.30
N LEU A 137 2.01 -4.83 7.69
CA LEU A 137 2.59 -5.63 8.76
C LEU A 137 4.07 -5.95 8.49
N CYS A 138 4.40 -6.43 7.29
CA CYS A 138 5.79 -6.73 6.93
C CYS A 138 6.71 -5.50 7.10
N ARG A 139 6.23 -4.31 6.77
CA ARG A 139 6.99 -3.06 6.95
C ARG A 139 7.12 -2.64 8.39
N LEU A 140 6.06 -2.78 9.19
CA LEU A 140 6.10 -2.49 10.62
C LEU A 140 7.11 -3.40 11.33
N LEU A 141 7.11 -4.70 11.00
CA LEU A 141 8.06 -5.66 11.55
C LEU A 141 9.51 -5.36 11.17
N LYS A 142 9.75 -4.92 9.93
CA LYS A 142 11.08 -4.50 9.46
C LYS A 142 11.59 -3.22 10.12
N ARG A 143 10.67 -2.34 10.51
CA ARG A 143 11.00 -1.03 11.10
C ARG A 143 11.13 -1.08 12.61
N ASN A 144 10.17 -1.72 13.29
CA ASN A 144 10.01 -1.66 14.75
C ASN A 144 10.56 -2.90 15.46
N ASN A 145 10.91 -3.93 14.72
CA ASN A 145 11.29 -5.27 15.20
C ASN A 145 10.19 -6.04 15.94
N GLU A 146 9.17 -5.40 16.48
CA GLU A 146 8.04 -6.01 17.19
C GLU A 146 6.73 -5.31 16.86
N CYS A 147 5.63 -6.04 16.97
CA CYS A 147 4.26 -5.53 16.91
C CYS A 147 3.47 -6.12 18.09
N ALA A 148 2.30 -5.55 18.37
CA ALA A 148 1.42 -6.05 19.42
C ALA A 148 1.06 -7.54 19.22
N PRO A 149 1.01 -8.38 20.28
CA PRO A 149 0.69 -9.80 20.17
C PRO A 149 -0.64 -10.09 19.44
N GLN A 150 -1.63 -9.23 19.61
CA GLN A 150 -2.91 -9.32 18.92
C GLN A 150 -2.76 -9.22 17.40
N LEU A 151 -1.85 -8.39 16.91
CA LEU A 151 -1.61 -8.23 15.47
C LEU A 151 -1.02 -9.50 14.85
N TYR A 152 -0.11 -10.18 15.56
CA TYR A 152 0.39 -11.49 15.13
C TYR A 152 -0.72 -12.56 15.12
N ALA A 153 -1.55 -12.61 16.15
CA ALA A 153 -2.66 -13.59 16.22
C ALA A 153 -3.62 -13.40 15.04
N THR A 154 -4.03 -12.17 14.77
CA THR A 154 -4.89 -11.85 13.61
C THR A 154 -4.20 -12.17 12.29
N PHE A 155 -2.92 -11.84 12.16
CA PHE A 155 -2.13 -12.16 10.95
C PHE A 155 -2.10 -13.65 10.67
N PHE A 156 -1.78 -14.50 11.65
CA PHE A 156 -1.69 -15.96 11.44
C PHE A 156 -3.06 -16.58 11.14
N GLU A 157 -4.12 -16.13 11.81
CA GLU A 157 -5.49 -16.55 11.49
C GLU A 157 -5.84 -16.28 10.02
N LYS A 158 -5.62 -15.04 9.56
CA LYS A 158 -5.92 -14.65 8.17
C LYS A 158 -4.97 -15.31 7.17
N ALA A 159 -3.71 -15.46 7.50
CA ALA A 159 -2.72 -16.15 6.69
C ALA A 159 -3.10 -17.62 6.44
N ALA A 160 -3.57 -18.36 7.44
CA ALA A 160 -4.02 -19.74 7.32
C ALA A 160 -5.22 -19.90 6.35
N ILE A 161 -6.06 -18.87 6.25
CA ILE A 161 -7.18 -18.83 5.29
C ILE A 161 -6.69 -18.49 3.90
N ASP A 162 -5.92 -17.39 3.77
CA ASP A 162 -5.52 -16.81 2.49
C ASP A 162 -4.46 -17.66 1.75
N LEU A 163 -3.66 -18.46 2.46
CA LEU A 163 -2.73 -19.44 1.84
C LEU A 163 -3.45 -20.50 0.98
N LYS A 164 -4.75 -20.71 1.18
CA LYS A 164 -5.58 -21.60 0.36
C LYS A 164 -6.05 -20.95 -0.95
N SER A 165 -5.80 -19.65 -1.11
CA SER A 165 -6.18 -18.92 -2.32
C SER A 165 -5.32 -19.33 -3.51
N ALA A 166 -5.91 -19.33 -4.72
CA ALA A 166 -5.19 -19.44 -5.97
C ALA A 166 -4.69 -18.10 -6.53
N ASP A 167 -5.05 -16.98 -5.87
CA ASP A 167 -4.71 -15.62 -6.33
C ASP A 167 -3.27 -15.25 -5.96
N ARG A 168 -2.39 -15.29 -6.98
CA ARG A 168 -0.97 -14.95 -6.81
C ARG A 168 -0.73 -13.53 -6.33
N GLN A 169 -1.61 -12.59 -6.63
CA GLN A 169 -1.46 -11.20 -6.19
C GLN A 169 -1.65 -11.07 -4.67
N LEU A 170 -2.53 -11.88 -4.08
CA LEU A 170 -2.71 -11.97 -2.63
C LEU A 170 -1.59 -12.78 -1.98
N LEU A 171 -1.24 -13.93 -2.58
CA LEU A 171 -0.21 -14.83 -2.02
C LEU A 171 1.16 -14.18 -1.95
N HIS A 172 1.55 -13.37 -2.91
CA HIS A 172 2.88 -12.76 -2.95
C HIS A 172 3.22 -11.92 -1.69
N PRO A 173 2.44 -10.90 -1.28
CA PRO A 173 2.73 -10.16 -0.06
C PRO A 173 2.54 -10.98 1.22
N LEU A 174 1.60 -11.94 1.23
CA LEU A 174 1.41 -12.86 2.35
C LEU A 174 2.65 -13.73 2.57
N VAL A 175 3.11 -14.44 1.53
CA VAL A 175 4.28 -15.32 1.63
C VAL A 175 5.53 -14.52 1.99
N ASN A 176 5.73 -13.33 1.39
CA ASN A 176 6.85 -12.46 1.76
C ASN A 176 6.83 -12.04 3.23
N CYS A 177 5.64 -11.81 3.79
CA CYS A 177 5.50 -11.46 5.21
C CYS A 177 5.80 -12.67 6.11
N LEU A 178 5.25 -13.85 5.79
CA LEU A 178 5.52 -15.09 6.51
C LEU A 178 7.00 -15.48 6.46
N ASP A 179 7.62 -15.37 5.29
CA ASP A 179 9.05 -15.67 5.10
C ASP A 179 9.92 -14.74 5.96
N TYR A 180 9.60 -13.43 5.98
CA TYR A 180 10.28 -12.50 6.85
C TYR A 180 10.13 -12.87 8.33
N VAL A 181 8.92 -13.22 8.78
CA VAL A 181 8.68 -13.63 10.19
C VAL A 181 9.43 -14.91 10.50
N SER A 182 9.42 -15.90 9.61
CA SER A 182 10.09 -17.19 9.80
C SER A 182 11.62 -17.08 9.89
N SER A 183 12.20 -16.08 9.24
CA SER A 183 13.64 -15.81 9.23
C SER A 183 14.15 -15.06 10.47
N THR A 184 13.27 -14.71 11.41
CA THR A 184 13.64 -14.01 12.66
C THR A 184 13.84 -14.97 13.82
N ASP A 185 14.56 -14.55 14.85
CA ASP A 185 14.72 -15.29 16.12
C ASP A 185 13.53 -15.12 17.08
N ARG A 186 12.36 -14.72 16.56
CA ARG A 186 11.16 -14.45 17.38
C ARG A 186 10.38 -15.74 17.65
N GLU A 187 9.57 -15.71 18.70
CA GLU A 187 8.68 -16.83 19.06
C GLU A 187 7.74 -17.18 17.89
N GLN A 188 7.28 -16.18 17.14
CA GLN A 188 6.37 -16.32 15.98
C GLN A 188 7.00 -17.01 14.77
N ALA A 189 8.33 -17.15 14.71
CA ALA A 189 9.01 -17.77 13.59
C ALA A 189 8.61 -19.25 13.36
N LYS A 190 8.31 -19.96 14.45
CA LYS A 190 7.87 -21.37 14.37
C LYS A 190 6.52 -21.50 13.69
N GLU A 191 5.57 -20.65 14.04
CA GLU A 191 4.23 -20.65 13.48
C GLU A 191 4.26 -20.25 12.00
N ALA A 192 5.01 -19.20 11.64
CA ALA A 192 5.20 -18.80 10.26
C ALA A 192 5.79 -19.92 9.40
N THR A 193 6.82 -20.61 9.91
CA THR A 193 7.45 -21.76 9.23
C THR A 193 6.47 -22.91 9.03
N GLN A 194 5.63 -23.20 10.03
CA GLN A 194 4.63 -24.27 9.92
C GLN A 194 3.57 -23.95 8.85
N LEU A 195 3.09 -22.71 8.79
CA LEU A 195 2.13 -22.28 7.78
C LEU A 195 2.71 -22.36 6.36
N LEU A 196 3.94 -21.88 6.16
CA LEU A 196 4.62 -21.98 4.86
C LEU A 196 4.76 -23.43 4.40
N LYS A 197 5.24 -24.32 5.27
CA LYS A 197 5.38 -25.75 4.96
C LYS A 197 4.04 -26.42 4.66
N ALA A 198 3.01 -26.13 5.45
CA ALA A 198 1.67 -26.68 5.23
C ALA A 198 1.06 -26.24 3.90
N ALA A 199 1.43 -25.07 3.39
CA ALA A 199 1.01 -24.55 2.10
C ALA A 199 1.91 -24.96 0.92
N GLY A 200 2.96 -25.76 1.16
CA GLY A 200 3.89 -26.24 0.13
C GLY A 200 4.96 -25.23 -0.28
N PHE A 201 5.16 -24.18 0.52
CA PHE A 201 6.29 -23.27 0.39
C PHE A 201 7.44 -23.79 1.27
N ASP A 202 8.44 -24.42 0.67
CA ASP A 202 9.64 -24.75 1.41
C ASP A 202 10.39 -23.48 1.77
N ALA A 203 10.78 -23.35 3.06
CA ALA A 203 11.63 -22.25 3.50
C ALA A 203 12.96 -22.30 2.74
N PHE A 204 13.29 -21.24 2.05
CA PHE A 204 14.58 -21.05 1.41
C PHE A 204 15.69 -20.78 2.40
#